data_d2e8fab722e53a654215b18089770e36
#
_entry.id   d2e8fab722e53a654215b18089770e36
#
_cell.length_a   1.000
_cell.length_b   1.000
_cell.length_c   1.000
_cell.angle_alpha   90.00
_cell.angle_beta   90.00
_cell.angle_gamma   90.00
#
_symmetry.space_group_name_H-M   'P 1'
#
loop_
_entity.id
_entity.type
_entity.pdbx_description
1 polymer ?
#
loop_
_entity_poly.entity_id
_entity_poly.type
_entity_poly.pdbx_seq_one_letter_code
_entity_poly.pdbx_strand_id
1 'polypeptide(L)'
;MPKEEDNSYLLDFYGTECPHCIAMEPMIKRVEKELNVKIKRVEVWHNSQNAALWKKLDQGKCGGVPFFFNTKTKKWLCGEASYEEFKKWASGK
;
A
#
# COMPACT_ATOMS: atom_id res chain seq x y z
N MET A 1 -22.32 1.18 6.17
CA MET A 1 -21.79 1.56 5.66
C MET A 1 -20.72 1.44 5.51
N PRO A 2 -20.29 1.09 5.47
CA PRO A 2 -19.14 1.23 5.35
C PRO A 2 -18.37 1.56 4.63
N LYS A 3 -17.84 1.83 4.75
CA LYS A 3 -17.32 2.75 3.94
C LYS A 3 -16.03 3.28 4.33
N GLU A 4 -15.44 2.80 5.44
CA GLU A 4 -14.10 3.18 5.83
C GLU A 4 -13.12 2.80 4.75
N GLU A 5 -13.34 1.66 4.13
CA GLU A 5 -12.43 1.24 3.09
C GLU A 5 -12.46 2.15 1.90
N ASP A 6 -13.66 2.64 1.59
CA ASP A 6 -13.79 3.54 0.46
C ASP A 6 -13.12 4.86 0.73
N ASN A 7 -12.91 5.19 2.01
CA ASN A 7 -12.28 6.43 2.39
C ASN A 7 -10.80 6.32 2.56
N SER A 8 -10.26 5.11 2.40
CA SER A 8 -8.82 4.94 2.56
C SER A 8 -8.08 5.59 1.41
N TYR A 9 -7.14 6.44 1.75
CA TYR A 9 -6.27 7.07 0.77
C TYR A 9 -4.92 6.38 0.70
N LEU A 10 -4.71 5.39 1.55
CA LEU A 10 -3.45 4.64 1.59
C LEU A 10 -3.67 3.28 0.94
N LEU A 11 -2.91 3.01 -0.11
CA LEU A 11 -3.07 1.78 -0.88
C LEU A 11 -1.81 0.93 -0.78
N ASP A 12 -2.02 -0.37 -0.58
CA ASP A 12 -0.95 -1.37 -0.53
C ASP A 12 -1.19 -2.36 -1.65
N PHE A 13 -0.45 -2.20 -2.73
CA PHE A 13 -0.54 -3.13 -3.87
C PHE A 13 0.37 -4.30 -3.60
N TYR A 14 -0.19 -5.49 -3.58
CA TYR A 14 0.54 -6.69 -3.18
C TYR A 14 0.15 -7.90 -4.01
N GLY A 15 0.95 -8.95 -3.91
CA GLY A 15 0.61 -10.25 -4.47
C GLY A 15 0.45 -11.24 -3.34
N THR A 16 -0.54 -12.12 -3.44
CA THR A 16 -0.85 -13.05 -2.35
C THR A 16 0.36 -13.89 -1.96
N GLU A 17 1.17 -14.30 -2.94
CA GLU A 17 2.32 -15.16 -2.68
C GLU A 17 3.64 -14.39 -2.58
N CYS A 18 3.59 -13.08 -2.56
CA CYS A 18 4.78 -12.23 -2.55
C CYS A 18 5.45 -12.24 -1.17
N PRO A 19 6.68 -12.78 -1.05
CA PRO A 19 7.33 -12.86 0.27
C PRO A 19 7.58 -11.49 0.89
N HIS A 20 7.97 -10.52 0.06
CA HIS A 20 8.25 -9.17 0.58
C HIS A 20 6.97 -8.50 1.06
N CYS A 21 5.86 -8.77 0.39
CA CYS A 21 4.57 -8.24 0.81
C CYS A 21 4.15 -8.84 2.14
N ILE A 22 4.35 -10.15 2.29
CA ILE A 22 4.01 -10.84 3.53
C ILE A 22 4.87 -10.31 4.68
N ALA A 23 6.15 -10.07 4.40
CA ALA A 23 7.06 -9.57 5.42
C ALA A 23 6.64 -8.19 5.94
N MET A 24 5.95 -7.41 5.13
CA MET A 24 5.52 -6.07 5.53
C MET A 24 4.25 -6.07 6.39
N GLU A 25 3.49 -7.17 6.41
CA GLU A 25 2.20 -7.17 7.10
C GLU A 25 2.26 -6.77 8.57
N PRO A 26 3.20 -7.29 9.38
CA PRO A 26 3.26 -6.87 10.78
C PRO A 26 3.47 -5.36 10.92
N MET A 27 4.33 -4.79 10.08
CA MET A 27 4.60 -3.36 10.12
C MET A 27 3.38 -2.57 9.68
N ILE A 28 2.68 -3.04 8.64
CA ILE A 28 1.49 -2.36 8.16
C ILE A 28 0.44 -2.29 9.27
N LYS A 29 0.22 -3.41 9.94
CA LYS A 29 -0.74 -3.46 11.04
C LYS A 29 -0.35 -2.56 12.18
N ARG A 30 0.95 -2.51 12.49
CA ARG A 30 1.46 -1.65 13.54
C ARG A 30 1.20 -0.18 13.24
N VAL A 31 1.50 0.24 12.03
CA VAL A 31 1.32 1.63 11.65
C VAL A 31 -0.15 2.00 11.59
N GLU A 32 -1.00 1.09 11.10
CA GLU A 32 -2.44 1.32 11.10
C GLU A 32 -2.94 1.63 12.50
N LYS A 33 -2.45 0.87 13.47
CA LYS A 33 -2.86 1.04 14.86
C LYS A 33 -2.32 2.34 15.43
N GLU A 34 -1.05 2.62 15.19
CA GLU A 34 -0.40 3.80 15.76
C GLU A 34 -0.97 5.09 15.22
N LEU A 35 -1.26 5.13 13.93
CA LEU A 35 -1.77 6.34 13.29
C LEU A 35 -3.29 6.37 13.21
N ASN A 36 -3.93 5.26 13.62
CA ASN A 36 -5.39 5.15 13.54
C ASN A 36 -5.86 5.40 12.11
N VAL A 37 -5.21 4.72 11.17
CA VAL A 37 -5.56 4.81 9.75
C VAL A 37 -5.81 3.42 9.20
N LYS A 38 -6.46 3.37 8.05
CA LYS A 38 -6.73 2.12 7.37
C LYS A 38 -5.93 2.09 6.07
N ILE A 39 -5.17 1.02 5.88
CA ILE A 39 -4.42 0.83 4.64
C ILE A 39 -5.13 -0.23 3.82
N LYS A 40 -5.61 0.17 2.66
CA LYS A 40 -6.39 -0.73 1.81
C LYS A 40 -5.46 -1.68 1.09
N ARG A 41 -5.68 -2.99 1.27
CA ARG A 41 -4.90 -4.02 0.57
C ARG A 41 -5.50 -4.24 -0.81
N VAL A 42 -4.67 -4.12 -1.84
CA VAL A 42 -5.11 -4.25 -3.23
C VAL A 42 -4.28 -5.33 -3.91
N GLU A 43 -4.86 -6.53 -4.02
CA GLU A 43 -4.15 -7.66 -4.58
C GLU A 43 -4.08 -7.55 -6.10
N VAL A 44 -2.89 -7.69 -6.68
CA VAL A 44 -2.70 -7.46 -8.11
C VAL A 44 -2.24 -8.68 -8.90
N TRP A 45 -1.82 -9.75 -8.24
CA TRP A 45 -1.35 -10.92 -8.97
C TRP A 45 -2.48 -11.79 -9.51
N HIS A 46 -3.63 -11.78 -8.82
CA HIS A 46 -4.76 -12.61 -9.18
C HIS A 46 -6.02 -11.82 -9.50
N ASN A 47 -5.91 -10.50 -9.57
CA ASN A 47 -7.05 -9.63 -9.84
C ASN A 47 -6.65 -8.64 -10.93
N SER A 48 -7.18 -8.85 -12.13
CA SER A 48 -6.78 -8.05 -13.28
C SER A 48 -7.21 -6.59 -13.17
N GLN A 49 -8.35 -6.33 -12.52
CA GLN A 49 -8.82 -4.96 -12.35
C GLN A 49 -7.90 -4.20 -11.40
N ASN A 50 -7.49 -4.86 -10.32
CA ASN A 50 -6.55 -4.24 -9.40
C ASN A 50 -5.19 -4.05 -10.05
N ALA A 51 -4.77 -5.00 -10.89
CA ALA A 51 -3.50 -4.87 -11.59
C ALA A 51 -3.52 -3.67 -12.53
N ALA A 52 -4.65 -3.40 -13.16
CA ALA A 52 -4.77 -2.24 -14.04
C ALA A 52 -4.65 -0.94 -13.25
N LEU A 53 -5.26 -0.89 -12.08
CA LEU A 53 -5.14 0.29 -11.21
C LEU A 53 -3.70 0.48 -10.76
N TRP A 54 -3.03 -0.61 -10.39
CA TRP A 54 -1.63 -0.56 -9.99
C TRP A 54 -0.77 0.03 -11.10
N LYS A 55 -0.92 -0.45 -12.31
CA LYS A 55 -0.14 0.04 -13.43
C LYS A 55 -0.39 1.52 -13.68
N LYS A 56 -1.63 1.94 -13.51
CA LYS A 56 -1.99 3.33 -13.72
C LYS A 56 -1.29 4.25 -12.71
N LEU A 57 -1.22 3.82 -11.45
CA LEU A 57 -0.60 4.65 -10.42
C LEU A 57 0.91 4.49 -10.38
N ASP A 58 1.42 3.29 -10.69
CA ASP A 58 2.84 3.02 -10.65
C ASP A 58 3.58 3.74 -11.78
N GLN A 59 3.04 3.68 -12.97
CA GLN A 59 3.62 4.34 -14.15
C GLN A 59 5.10 4.00 -14.33
N GLY A 60 5.47 2.76 -13.98
CA GLY A 60 6.83 2.31 -14.14
C GLY A 60 7.79 2.71 -13.03
N LYS A 61 7.29 3.38 -12.01
CA LYS A 61 8.16 3.83 -10.90
C LYS A 61 8.74 2.65 -10.13
N CYS A 62 7.91 1.66 -9.85
CA CYS A 62 8.33 0.49 -9.09
C CYS A 62 8.43 -0.75 -9.96
N GLY A 63 7.38 -1.02 -10.72
CA GLY A 63 7.35 -2.17 -11.61
C GLY A 63 7.16 -3.49 -10.89
N GLY A 64 6.92 -3.48 -9.59
CA GLY A 64 6.73 -4.69 -8.80
C GLY A 64 5.95 -4.42 -7.55
N VAL A 65 5.87 -5.40 -6.68
CA VAL A 65 5.16 -5.28 -5.42
C VAL A 65 6.09 -5.69 -4.29
N PRO A 66 5.87 -5.22 -3.05
CA PRO A 66 4.79 -4.31 -2.66
C PRO A 66 5.03 -2.89 -3.19
N PHE A 67 3.96 -2.21 -3.48
CA PHE A 67 4.00 -0.82 -3.91
C PHE A 67 2.95 -0.07 -3.09
N PHE A 68 3.39 0.94 -2.35
CA PHE A 68 2.50 1.70 -1.46
C PHE A 68 2.29 3.08 -2.04
N PHE A 69 1.03 3.49 -2.15
CA PHE A 69 0.71 4.77 -2.77
C PHE A 69 -0.26 5.54 -1.89
N ASN A 70 0.08 6.79 -1.59
CA ASN A 70 -0.76 7.70 -0.81
C ASN A 70 -1.46 8.62 -1.80
N THR A 71 -2.76 8.44 -1.98
CA THR A 71 -3.49 9.18 -3.01
C THR A 71 -3.65 10.66 -2.66
N LYS A 72 -3.50 11.03 -1.40
CA LYS A 72 -3.59 12.44 -1.01
C LYS A 72 -2.31 13.20 -1.31
N THR A 73 -1.17 12.61 -0.97
CA THR A 73 0.12 13.29 -1.14
C THR A 73 0.79 12.95 -2.45
N LYS A 74 0.34 11.86 -3.11
CA LYS A 74 0.95 11.30 -4.31
C LYS A 74 2.34 10.71 -4.03
N LYS A 75 2.69 10.52 -2.78
CA LYS A 75 3.94 9.88 -2.41
C LYS A 75 3.81 8.37 -2.43
N TRP A 76 4.90 7.68 -2.70
CA TRP A 76 4.88 6.25 -2.85
C TRP A 76 6.15 5.62 -2.32
N LEU A 77 6.07 4.32 -2.02
CA LEU A 77 7.21 3.50 -1.62
C LEU A 77 7.22 2.25 -2.47
N CYS A 78 8.41 1.80 -2.85
CA CYS A 78 8.57 0.61 -3.66
C CYS A 78 9.34 -0.44 -2.87
N GLY A 79 8.75 -1.62 -2.70
CA GLY A 79 9.40 -2.71 -2.01
C GLY A 79 9.29 -2.59 -0.50
N GLU A 80 10.11 -3.38 0.21
CA GLU A 80 10.12 -3.32 1.66
C GLU A 80 10.70 -1.99 2.11
N ALA A 81 10.05 -1.39 3.10
CA ALA A 81 10.47 -0.11 3.64
C ALA A 81 10.73 -0.26 5.13
N SER A 82 11.56 0.61 5.68
CA SER A 82 11.78 0.63 7.11
C SER A 82 10.52 1.14 7.82
N TYR A 83 10.43 0.85 9.11
CA TYR A 83 9.30 1.33 9.90
C TYR A 83 9.16 2.85 9.82
N GLU A 84 10.27 3.55 9.92
CA GLU A 84 10.24 5.01 9.90
C GLU A 84 9.80 5.55 8.54
N GLU A 85 10.31 4.97 7.48
CA GLU A 85 9.91 5.38 6.14
C GLU A 85 8.44 5.11 5.89
N PHE A 86 7.97 3.94 6.31
CA PHE A 86 6.59 3.56 6.09
C PHE A 86 5.64 4.43 6.89
N LYS A 87 5.97 4.69 8.15
CA LYS A 87 5.15 5.55 9.00
C LYS A 87 5.10 6.97 8.45
N LYS A 88 6.21 7.47 7.98
CA LYS A 88 6.28 8.80 7.39
C LYS A 88 5.41 8.89 6.16
N TRP A 89 5.49 7.88 5.29
CA TRP A 89 4.64 7.82 4.10
C TRP A 89 3.16 7.81 4.47
N ALA A 90 2.79 6.99 5.44
CA ALA A 90 1.40 6.83 5.83
C ALA A 90 0.84 8.09 6.49
N SER A 91 1.69 8.82 7.21
CA SER A 91 1.27 10.03 7.89
C SER A 91 1.22 11.25 6.96
N GLY A 92 1.71 11.11 5.75
CA GLY A 92 1.69 12.21 4.78
C GLY A 92 2.85 13.18 4.95
N LYS A 93 3.85 12.78 5.70
CA LYS A 93 5.02 13.63 5.92
C LYS A 93 6.20 13.11 5.15
#